data_1f3d1eb6e63546a5c566b6d520fd21b3
#
_entry.id   1f3d1eb6e63546a5c566b6d520fd21b3
#
_cell.length_a   1.000
_cell.length_b   1.000
_cell.length_c   1.000
_cell.angle_alpha   90.00
_cell.angle_beta   90.00
_cell.angle_gamma   90.00
#
_symmetry.space_group_name_H-M   'P 1'
#
loop_
_entity.id
_entity.type
_entity.pdbx_description
1 polymer ?
#
loop_
_entity_poly.entity_id
_entity_poly.type
_entity_poly.pdbx_seq_one_letter_code
_entity_poly.pdbx_strand_id
1 'polypeptide(L)'
;MTDFKVEGELILVEKVLEKDTIIDKVGVFKGIVKILQFGEKIENKEGLEIGMKVLIRDPKYSIYTCEFTKESYIYRGQILRTAN
;
A
#
# COMPACT_ATOMS: atom_id res chain seq x y z
N MET A 1 18.41 -1.90 16.54
CA MET A 1 17.50 -1.38 15.57
C MET A 1 16.13 -1.12 16.19
N THR A 2 15.60 -0.03 15.88
CA THR A 2 14.30 0.32 16.39
C THR A 2 13.22 -0.33 15.58
N ASP A 3 12.25 -0.90 16.27
CA ASP A 3 11.07 -1.38 15.62
C ASP A 3 10.30 -0.22 15.05
N PHE A 4 10.14 -0.22 13.77
CA PHE A 4 9.34 0.78 13.10
C PHE A 4 7.87 0.48 13.36
N LYS A 5 7.25 1.35 14.13
CA LYS A 5 5.81 1.29 14.27
C LYS A 5 5.19 2.20 13.22
N VAL A 6 4.22 1.68 12.50
CA VAL A 6 3.45 2.48 11.57
C VAL A 6 2.57 3.42 12.38
N GLU A 7 2.69 4.72 12.12
CA GLU A 7 1.97 5.71 12.90
C GLU A 7 0.49 5.78 12.56
N GLY A 8 -0.33 5.83 13.60
CA GLY A 8 -1.72 6.20 13.52
C GLY A 8 -2.55 5.38 12.56
N GLU A 9 -3.18 6.07 11.63
CA GLU A 9 -4.11 5.48 10.66
C GLU A 9 -3.45 5.11 9.34
N LEU A 10 -2.15 5.22 9.24
CA LEU A 10 -1.42 4.85 8.03
C LEU A 10 -1.26 3.35 7.92
N ILE A 11 -1.20 2.89 6.69
CA ILE A 11 -0.93 1.49 6.36
C ILE A 11 0.34 1.44 5.55
N LEU A 12 1.30 0.66 6.01
CA LEU A 12 2.54 0.42 5.25
C LEU A 12 2.23 -0.52 4.10
N VAL A 13 2.56 -0.09 2.90
CA VAL A 13 2.25 -0.84 1.69
C VAL A 13 3.44 -0.90 0.75
N GLU A 14 3.35 -1.82 -0.20
CA GLU A 14 4.31 -1.98 -1.27
C GLU A 14 3.56 -1.90 -2.61
N LYS A 15 4.07 -1.11 -3.53
CA LYS A 15 3.48 -1.02 -4.86
C LYS A 15 3.61 -2.34 -5.60
N VAL A 16 2.50 -2.81 -6.17
CA VAL A 16 2.50 -4.00 -7.01
C VAL A 16 2.59 -3.56 -8.46
N LEU A 17 3.66 -3.96 -9.11
CA LEU A 17 3.87 -3.64 -10.51
C LEU A 17 3.38 -4.79 -11.39
N GLU A 18 2.49 -4.47 -12.32
CA GLU A 18 2.00 -5.45 -13.28
C GLU A 18 2.80 -5.32 -14.56
N LYS A 19 3.32 -6.44 -15.04
CA LYS A 19 4.06 -6.43 -16.30
C LYS A 19 3.09 -6.43 -17.45
N ASP A 20 3.27 -5.46 -18.33
CA ASP A 20 2.68 -5.52 -19.66
C ASP A 20 3.58 -6.42 -20.48
N THR A 21 3.06 -7.54 -20.91
CA THR A 21 3.83 -8.61 -21.53
C THR A 21 4.48 -8.26 -22.85
N ILE A 22 4.10 -7.18 -23.48
CA ILE A 22 4.57 -6.85 -24.83
C ILE A 22 5.66 -5.80 -24.84
N ILE A 23 5.56 -4.79 -23.98
CA ILE A 23 6.40 -3.61 -24.09
C ILE A 23 7.24 -3.32 -22.85
N ASP A 24 6.76 -3.72 -21.69
CA ASP A 24 7.34 -3.28 -20.44
C ASP A 24 8.00 -4.40 -19.66
N LYS A 25 9.31 -4.32 -19.55
CA LYS A 25 10.08 -5.26 -18.76
C LYS A 25 10.04 -4.92 -17.27
N VAL A 26 9.67 -3.70 -16.93
CA VAL A 26 9.76 -3.16 -15.57
C VAL A 26 8.43 -3.26 -14.82
N GLY A 27 7.33 -3.37 -15.53
CA GLY A 27 6.02 -3.36 -14.92
C GLY A 27 5.48 -1.97 -14.70
N VAL A 28 4.17 -1.86 -14.62
CA VAL A 28 3.45 -0.60 -14.46
C VAL A 28 2.63 -0.64 -13.18
N PHE A 29 2.66 0.46 -12.42
CA PHE A 29 1.84 0.63 -11.24
C PHE A 29 0.43 1.06 -11.64
N LYS A 30 -0.57 0.23 -11.32
CA LYS A 30 -1.97 0.48 -11.67
C LYS A 30 -2.85 0.78 -10.47
N GLY A 31 -2.26 1.15 -9.36
CA GLY A 31 -3.01 1.48 -8.15
C GLY A 31 -3.23 0.30 -7.22
N ILE A 32 -2.57 -0.80 -7.45
CA ILE A 32 -2.64 -1.97 -6.57
C ILE A 32 -1.43 -1.97 -5.64
N VAL A 33 -1.70 -2.07 -4.35
CA VAL A 33 -0.65 -2.15 -3.34
C VAL A 33 -0.86 -3.36 -2.46
N LYS A 34 0.22 -3.87 -1.92
CA LYS A 34 0.20 -5.00 -0.99
C LYS A 34 0.35 -4.45 0.42
N ILE A 35 -0.51 -4.89 1.32
CA ILE A 35 -0.46 -4.46 2.72
C ILE A 35 0.69 -5.17 3.42
N LEU A 36 1.60 -4.40 4.00
CA LEU A 36 2.73 -4.93 4.75
C LEU A 36 2.51 -4.85 6.26
N GLN A 37 1.89 -3.76 6.73
CA GLN A 37 1.63 -3.59 8.15
C GLN A 37 0.55 -2.53 8.35
N PHE A 38 -0.27 -2.70 9.38
CA PHE A 38 -1.28 -1.72 9.76
C PHE A 38 -0.74 -0.76 10.81
N GLY A 39 -1.23 0.47 10.78
CA GLY A 39 -0.92 1.46 11.80
C GLY A 39 -1.56 1.10 13.14
N GLU A 40 -1.00 1.65 14.21
CA GLU A 40 -1.43 1.33 15.57
C GLU A 40 -2.89 1.67 15.87
N LYS A 41 -3.41 2.71 15.22
CA LYS A 41 -4.77 3.18 15.48
C LYS A 41 -5.84 2.57 14.57
N ILE A 42 -5.47 1.66 13.69
CA ILE A 42 -6.44 1.01 12.84
C ILE A 42 -7.09 -0.14 13.61
N GLU A 43 -8.29 0.11 14.09
CA GLU A 43 -9.04 -0.88 14.85
C GLU A 43 -9.91 -1.75 13.95
N ASN A 44 -10.56 -1.15 12.97
CA ASN A 44 -11.45 -1.88 12.07
C ASN A 44 -10.75 -2.13 10.74
N LYS A 45 -10.28 -3.33 10.56
CA LYS A 45 -9.59 -3.73 9.34
C LYS A 45 -10.54 -4.21 8.24
N GLU A 46 -11.81 -4.38 8.57
CA GLU A 46 -12.85 -4.79 7.61
C GLU A 46 -12.46 -5.95 6.71
N GLY A 47 -11.86 -6.97 7.29
CA GLY A 47 -11.44 -8.14 6.53
C GLY A 47 -10.09 -7.99 5.82
N LEU A 48 -9.41 -6.88 6.01
CA LEU A 48 -8.08 -6.68 5.45
C LEU A 48 -7.03 -7.41 6.28
N GLU A 49 -6.03 -7.96 5.61
CA GLU A 49 -4.97 -8.69 6.26
C GLU A 49 -3.62 -8.33 5.66
N ILE A 50 -2.56 -8.54 6.42
CA ILE A 50 -1.20 -8.38 5.94
C ILE A 50 -0.94 -9.36 4.80
N GLY A 51 -0.34 -8.87 3.73
CA GLY A 51 -0.10 -9.65 2.52
C GLY A 51 -1.19 -9.54 1.47
N MET A 52 -2.32 -8.94 1.82
CA MET A 52 -3.43 -8.77 0.91
C MET A 52 -3.18 -7.62 -0.06
N LYS A 53 -3.60 -7.79 -1.30
CA LYS A 53 -3.54 -6.73 -2.31
C LYS A 53 -4.83 -5.95 -2.33
N VAL A 54 -4.71 -4.63 -2.42
CA VAL A 54 -5.87 -3.74 -2.46
C VAL A 54 -5.70 -2.69 -3.55
N LEU A 55 -6.84 -2.25 -4.09
CA LEU A 55 -6.88 -1.17 -5.06
C LEU A 55 -7.14 0.13 -4.31
N ILE A 56 -6.34 1.15 -4.59
CA ILE A 56 -6.46 2.44 -3.93
C ILE A 56 -7.02 3.51 -4.87
N ARG A 57 -7.61 4.54 -4.26
CA ARG A 57 -8.14 5.70 -4.95
C ARG A 57 -7.00 6.65 -5.30
N ASP A 58 -7.04 7.23 -6.49
CA ASP A 58 -6.08 8.25 -6.92
C ASP A 58 -4.62 7.90 -6.61
N PRO A 59 -4.09 6.83 -7.20
CA PRO A 59 -2.78 6.31 -6.80
C PRO A 59 -1.62 7.29 -6.92
N LYS A 60 -1.76 8.32 -7.76
CA LYS A 60 -0.72 9.33 -7.88
C LYS A 60 -0.61 10.22 -6.64
N TYR A 61 -1.70 10.40 -5.92
CA TYR A 61 -1.76 11.35 -4.81
C TYR A 61 -2.00 10.70 -3.47
N SER A 62 -2.36 9.42 -3.47
CA SER A 62 -2.75 8.72 -2.25
C SER A 62 -1.60 8.05 -1.51
N ILE A 63 -0.46 7.93 -2.15
CA ILE A 63 0.68 7.23 -1.58
C ILE A 63 1.69 8.23 -1.05
N TYR A 64 2.02 8.09 0.22
CA TYR A 64 3.09 8.86 0.86
C TYR A 64 4.34 8.01 0.89
N THR A 65 5.44 8.53 0.37
CA THR A 65 6.71 7.82 0.39
C THR A 65 7.66 8.55 1.31
N CYS A 66 8.20 7.83 2.29
CA CYS A 66 9.20 8.38 3.18
C CYS A 66 10.54 8.47 2.45
N GLU A 67 11.13 9.66 2.43
CA GLU A 67 12.39 9.88 1.74
C GLU A 67 13.56 9.12 2.36
N PHE A 68 13.49 8.89 3.65
CA PHE A 68 14.58 8.23 4.38
C PHE A 68 14.52 6.71 4.25
N THR A 69 13.36 6.13 4.45
CA THR A 69 13.20 4.68 4.44
C THR A 69 12.77 4.12 3.09
N LYS A 70 12.27 4.98 2.22
CA LYS A 70 11.70 4.62 0.92
C LYS A 70 10.45 3.75 1.03
N GLU A 71 9.87 3.71 2.21
CA GLU A 71 8.63 2.98 2.45
C GLU A 71 7.42 3.81 2.04
N SER A 72 6.39 3.14 1.56
CA SER A 72 5.17 3.78 1.09
C SER A 72 4.03 3.53 2.06
N TYR A 73 3.20 4.56 2.25
CA TYR A 73 2.07 4.51 3.18
C TYR A 73 0.80 5.02 2.52
N ILE A 74 -0.32 4.48 2.93
CA ILE A 74 -1.64 4.98 2.53
C ILE A 74 -2.54 5.10 3.75
N TYR A 75 -3.60 5.90 3.63
CA TYR A 75 -4.65 5.95 4.64
C TYR A 75 -5.67 4.84 4.38
N ARG A 76 -6.27 4.34 5.44
CA ARG A 76 -7.30 3.30 5.35
C ARG A 76 -8.44 3.69 4.41
N GLY A 77 -8.86 4.95 4.48
CA GLY A 77 -9.96 5.46 3.67
C GLY A 77 -9.69 5.53 2.18
N GLN A 78 -8.47 5.33 1.76
CA GLN A 78 -8.10 5.36 0.35
C GLN A 78 -8.24 4.01 -0.35
N ILE A 79 -8.52 2.96 0.40
CA ILE A 79 -8.73 1.63 -0.16
C ILE A 79 -10.15 1.55 -0.74
N LEU A 80 -10.23 1.24 -2.03
CA LEU A 80 -11.52 1.08 -2.70
C LEU A 80 -12.06 -0.34 -2.53
N ARG A 81 -11.20 -1.33 -2.72
CA ARG A 81 -11.59 -2.73 -2.63
C ARG A 81 -10.34 -3.61 -2.59
N THR A 82 -10.54 -4.88 -2.27
CA THR A 82 -9.47 -5.86 -2.39
C THR A 82 -9.23 -6.20 -3.86
N ALA A 83 -7.98 -6.54 -4.18
CA ALA A 83 -7.56 -6.84 -5.55
C ALA A 83 -7.02 -8.27 -5.67
N ASN A 84 -7.40 -9.12 -4.77
CA ASN A 84 -6.99 -10.53 -4.84
C ASN A 84 -7.87 -11.32 -5.78
#